data_da155e31db376d764636294465410beb
#
_entry.id   da155e31db376d764636294465410beb
#
_cell.length_a   1.000
_cell.length_b   1.000
_cell.length_c   1.000
_cell.angle_alpha   90.00
_cell.angle_beta   90.00
_cell.angle_gamma   90.00
#
_symmetry.space_group_name_H-M   'P 1'
#
loop_
_entity.id
_entity.type
_entity.pdbx_description
1 polymer ?
#
loop_
_entity_poly.entity_id
_entity_poly.type
_entity_poly.pdbx_seq_one_letter_code
_entity_poly.pdbx_strand_id
1 'polypeptide(L)'
;MKKQLISLACVLLAVCMLAACSTAPDSTAQPKDYVQAIVDARSSEENESDAIYTWKTGGTVSLGLNPYEVSEEDAASMAPMMLSTLGLEEDVLSEYALSMSLMNVRAYAVGIFVPAEGKTEDVQAAVESYVAAQRRAFEQYLQDQYEIAQNAIVETLPGGEVMLVMSEAASQTAQALRDALK
;
A
#
# COMPACT_ATOMS: atom_id res chain seq x y z
N MET A 1 -8.80 -53.42 47.74
CA MET A 1 -9.27 -53.17 46.38
C MET A 1 -9.81 -51.79 46.05
N LYS A 2 -9.98 -50.87 47.02
CA LYS A 2 -10.48 -49.47 46.75
C LYS A 2 -9.40 -48.44 46.46
N LYS A 3 -8.11 -48.72 46.65
CA LYS A 3 -7.00 -47.77 46.44
C LYS A 3 -6.39 -47.82 45.03
N GLN A 4 -6.67 -48.87 44.24
CA GLN A 4 -6.16 -48.99 42.87
C GLN A 4 -7.08 -48.37 41.81
N LEU A 5 -8.36 -48.15 42.12
CA LEU A 5 -9.32 -47.51 41.21
C LEU A 5 -9.18 -46.00 41.12
N ILE A 6 -8.59 -45.36 42.15
CA ILE A 6 -8.39 -43.88 42.19
C ILE A 6 -7.14 -43.49 41.36
N SER A 7 -6.16 -44.37 41.27
CA SER A 7 -4.93 -44.11 40.49
C SER A 7 -5.13 -44.17 38.99
N LEU A 8 -6.11 -44.94 38.49
CA LEU A 8 -6.41 -45.08 37.08
C LEU A 8 -7.23 -43.92 36.51
N ALA A 9 -8.06 -43.28 37.37
CA ALA A 9 -8.88 -42.13 36.95
C ALA A 9 -8.08 -40.84 36.80
N CYS A 10 -6.96 -40.67 37.52
CA CYS A 10 -6.08 -39.49 37.40
C CYS A 10 -5.16 -39.51 36.16
N VAL A 11 -4.86 -40.70 35.60
CA VAL A 11 -4.03 -40.84 34.41
C VAL A 11 -4.80 -40.57 33.14
N LEU A 12 -6.11 -40.80 33.13
CA LEU A 12 -6.99 -40.54 31.97
C LEU A 12 -7.38 -39.09 31.80
N LEU A 13 -7.27 -38.24 32.86
CA LEU A 13 -7.55 -36.79 32.75
C LEU A 13 -6.35 -35.95 32.30
N ALA A 14 -5.15 -36.51 32.34
CA ALA A 14 -3.90 -35.79 31.94
C ALA A 14 -3.60 -35.84 30.45
N VAL A 15 -4.32 -36.63 29.65
CA VAL A 15 -4.04 -36.82 28.21
C VAL A 15 -4.90 -35.93 27.32
N CYS A 16 -5.94 -35.26 27.83
CA CYS A 16 -6.85 -34.43 27.03
C CYS A 16 -6.45 -32.94 26.91
N MET A 17 -5.29 -32.51 27.42
CA MET A 17 -4.86 -31.09 27.38
C MET A 17 -3.70 -30.79 26.41
N LEU A 18 -3.39 -31.65 25.48
CA LEU A 18 -2.27 -31.46 24.53
C LEU A 18 -2.72 -31.40 23.05
N ALA A 19 -3.96 -31.04 22.77
CA ALA A 19 -4.44 -30.84 21.42
C ALA A 19 -5.01 -29.43 21.20
N ALA A 20 -4.41 -28.40 21.81
CA ALA A 20 -4.53 -27.03 21.34
C ALA A 20 -3.29 -26.73 20.52
N CYS A 21 -3.15 -27.35 19.34
CA CYS A 21 -2.35 -26.79 18.29
C CYS A 21 -3.01 -25.46 17.89
N SER A 22 -2.55 -24.37 18.48
CA SER A 22 -2.70 -23.05 17.87
C SER A 22 -1.96 -23.16 16.53
N THR A 23 -2.66 -23.29 15.44
CA THR A 23 -2.15 -22.94 14.13
C THR A 23 -1.87 -21.44 14.20
N ALA A 24 -0.65 -21.07 14.60
CA ALA A 24 -0.13 -19.77 14.26
C ALA A 24 -0.28 -19.64 12.75
N PRO A 25 -0.78 -18.51 12.22
CA PRO A 25 -0.77 -18.30 10.79
C PRO A 25 0.68 -18.46 10.32
N ASP A 26 0.87 -19.27 9.31
CA ASP A 26 2.17 -19.56 8.70
C ASP A 26 2.67 -18.24 8.07
N SER A 27 3.44 -17.49 8.85
CA SER A 27 4.01 -16.21 8.45
C SER A 27 5.25 -16.42 7.57
N THR A 28 5.14 -17.24 6.54
CA THR A 28 6.15 -17.41 5.49
C THR A 28 5.82 -16.60 4.22
N ALA A 29 4.92 -15.62 4.32
CA ALA A 29 4.75 -14.66 3.24
C ALA A 29 6.06 -13.88 3.08
N GLN A 30 6.69 -13.99 1.92
CA GLN A 30 7.84 -13.16 1.59
C GLN A 30 7.43 -11.68 1.67
N PRO A 31 8.33 -10.81 2.16
CA PRO A 31 8.05 -9.37 2.13
C PRO A 31 7.67 -8.95 0.70
N LYS A 32 6.55 -8.27 0.55
CA LYS A 32 6.09 -7.75 -0.74
C LYS A 32 7.03 -6.63 -1.19
N ASP A 33 7.49 -6.68 -2.43
CA ASP A 33 8.26 -5.60 -3.05
C ASP A 33 7.30 -4.67 -3.80
N TYR A 34 6.84 -3.63 -3.11
CA TYR A 34 5.89 -2.67 -3.66
C TYR A 34 6.50 -1.82 -4.78
N VAL A 35 7.82 -1.55 -4.72
CA VAL A 35 8.54 -0.83 -5.78
C VAL A 35 8.53 -1.65 -7.06
N GLN A 36 8.97 -2.90 -6.98
CA GLN A 36 9.03 -3.78 -8.15
C GLN A 36 7.62 -4.02 -8.71
N ALA A 37 6.61 -4.19 -7.85
CA ALA A 37 5.22 -4.32 -8.29
C ALA A 37 4.75 -3.09 -9.09
N ILE A 38 5.08 -1.87 -8.65
CA ILE A 38 4.76 -0.64 -9.38
C ILE A 38 5.54 -0.56 -10.70
N VAL A 39 6.85 -0.86 -10.70
CA VAL A 39 7.68 -0.85 -11.90
C VAL A 39 7.14 -1.81 -12.97
N ASP A 40 6.75 -3.02 -12.57
CA ASP A 40 6.24 -4.05 -13.49
C ASP A 40 4.82 -3.74 -14.01
N ALA A 41 4.04 -3.00 -13.22
CA ALA A 41 2.65 -2.65 -13.56
C ALA A 41 2.53 -1.42 -14.48
N ARG A 42 3.52 -0.51 -14.46
CA ARG A 42 3.53 0.72 -15.24
C ARG A 42 4.09 0.53 -16.64
N SER A 43 3.86 1.51 -17.50
CA SER A 43 4.52 1.60 -18.80
C SER A 43 6.02 1.92 -18.68
N SER A 44 6.80 1.60 -19.72
CA SER A 44 8.22 1.99 -19.78
C SER A 44 8.40 3.51 -19.71
N GLU A 45 7.49 4.27 -20.34
CA GLU A 45 7.52 5.72 -20.33
C GLU A 45 7.33 6.30 -18.93
N GLU A 46 6.39 5.75 -18.16
CA GLU A 46 6.20 6.14 -16.75
C GLU A 46 7.42 5.78 -15.89
N ASN A 47 8.07 4.64 -16.16
CA ASN A 47 9.30 4.25 -15.46
C ASN A 47 10.50 5.15 -15.81
N GLU A 48 10.56 5.70 -17.01
CA GLU A 48 11.59 6.64 -17.44
C GLU A 48 11.33 8.08 -16.99
N SER A 49 10.07 8.42 -16.67
CA SER A 49 9.64 9.79 -16.38
C SER A 49 9.19 10.05 -14.94
N ASP A 50 9.01 9.04 -14.11
CA ASP A 50 8.42 9.22 -12.78
C ASP A 50 9.13 8.39 -11.71
N ALA A 51 9.77 9.07 -10.76
CA ALA A 51 10.43 8.43 -9.62
C ALA A 51 9.42 7.74 -8.69
N ILE A 52 9.87 6.70 -7.99
CA ILE A 52 9.11 6.04 -6.93
C ILE A 52 9.76 6.34 -5.59
N TYR A 53 9.04 7.03 -4.73
CA TYR A 53 9.40 7.35 -3.35
C TYR A 53 8.93 6.25 -2.43
N THR A 54 9.80 5.84 -1.51
CA THR A 54 9.48 4.79 -0.54
C THR A 54 9.84 5.22 0.88
N TRP A 55 9.08 4.72 1.82
CA TRP A 55 9.36 4.87 3.24
C TRP A 55 8.74 3.71 4.02
N LYS A 56 9.37 3.37 5.13
CA LYS A 56 8.88 2.41 6.10
C LYS A 56 9.13 2.91 7.51
N THR A 57 8.25 2.59 8.44
CA THR A 57 8.35 2.98 9.86
C THR A 57 9.75 2.73 10.43
N GLY A 58 10.33 3.78 10.99
CA GLY A 58 11.68 3.76 11.57
C GLY A 58 12.82 3.91 10.56
N GLY A 59 12.49 4.01 9.27
CA GLY A 59 13.45 4.30 8.19
C GLY A 59 13.42 5.76 7.73
N THR A 60 14.23 6.04 6.74
CA THR A 60 14.24 7.31 6.00
C THR A 60 13.56 7.13 4.65
N VAL A 61 13.08 8.24 4.07
CA VAL A 61 12.63 8.25 2.68
C VAL A 61 13.77 7.85 1.77
N SER A 62 13.47 7.02 0.78
CA SER A 62 14.41 6.60 -0.26
C SER A 62 13.70 6.54 -1.62
N LEU A 63 14.48 6.38 -2.68
CA LEU A 63 13.99 6.28 -4.05
C LEU A 63 14.15 4.83 -4.51
N GLY A 64 13.02 4.13 -4.69
CA GLY A 64 12.99 2.79 -5.24
C GLY A 64 13.24 2.77 -6.75
N LEU A 65 12.83 3.84 -7.45
CA LEU A 65 13.18 4.15 -8.83
C LEU A 65 13.52 5.63 -8.94
N ASN A 66 14.64 5.95 -9.57
CA ASN A 66 15.16 7.33 -9.65
C ASN A 66 15.67 7.67 -11.06
N PRO A 67 14.77 7.92 -12.03
CA PRO A 67 15.16 8.20 -13.42
C PRO A 67 15.87 9.55 -13.60
N TYR A 68 15.76 10.47 -12.64
CA TYR A 68 16.29 11.84 -12.73
C TYR A 68 17.45 12.12 -11.78
N GLU A 69 18.01 11.10 -11.14
CA GLU A 69 19.11 11.26 -10.16
C GLU A 69 18.77 12.27 -9.05
N VAL A 70 17.51 12.27 -8.58
CA VAL A 70 17.08 13.07 -7.43
C VAL A 70 17.94 12.72 -6.23
N SER A 71 18.45 13.71 -5.50
CA SER A 71 19.23 13.46 -4.29
C SER A 71 18.36 12.91 -3.15
N GLU A 72 18.96 12.20 -2.20
CA GLU A 72 18.24 11.72 -1.00
C GLU A 72 17.67 12.88 -0.17
N GLU A 73 18.37 14.03 -0.13
CA GLU A 73 17.92 15.24 0.57
C GLU A 73 16.67 15.83 -0.09
N ASP A 74 16.65 15.92 -1.42
CA ASP A 74 15.49 16.37 -2.18
C ASP A 74 14.32 15.38 -2.02
N ALA A 75 14.59 14.08 -2.08
CA ALA A 75 13.57 13.06 -1.86
C ALA A 75 12.94 13.16 -0.47
N ALA A 76 13.76 13.33 0.57
CA ALA A 76 13.30 13.53 1.94
C ALA A 76 12.46 14.80 2.12
N SER A 77 12.71 15.83 1.30
CA SER A 77 11.93 17.06 1.30
C SER A 77 10.62 16.94 0.51
N MET A 78 10.62 16.19 -0.58
CA MET A 78 9.45 16.02 -1.47
C MET A 78 8.41 15.05 -0.92
N ALA A 79 8.82 13.97 -0.29
CA ALA A 79 7.91 12.92 0.17
C ALA A 79 6.85 13.42 1.16
N PRO A 80 7.14 14.25 2.19
CA PRO A 80 6.13 14.82 3.06
C PRO A 80 5.13 15.71 2.31
N MET A 81 5.58 16.45 1.28
CA MET A 81 4.69 17.24 0.43
C MET A 81 3.73 16.35 -0.37
N MET A 82 4.22 15.22 -0.89
CA MET A 82 3.39 14.25 -1.61
C MET A 82 2.32 13.65 -0.68
N LEU A 83 2.71 13.20 0.52
CA LEU A 83 1.78 12.68 1.52
C LEU A 83 0.75 13.74 1.94
N SER A 84 1.19 14.95 2.24
CA SER A 84 0.29 16.07 2.60
C SER A 84 -0.71 16.38 1.47
N THR A 85 -0.29 16.29 0.21
CA THR A 85 -1.18 16.47 -0.96
C THR A 85 -2.25 15.38 -1.03
N LEU A 86 -1.93 14.16 -0.60
CA LEU A 86 -2.88 13.04 -0.45
C LEU A 86 -3.75 13.15 0.81
N GLY A 87 -3.47 14.10 1.71
CA GLY A 87 -4.12 14.18 3.01
C GLY A 87 -3.66 13.11 3.99
N LEU A 88 -2.44 12.60 3.80
CA LEU A 88 -1.81 11.57 4.63
C LEU A 88 -0.66 12.13 5.43
N GLU A 89 -0.40 11.54 6.59
CA GLU A 89 0.80 11.74 7.42
C GLU A 89 1.47 10.39 7.67
N GLU A 90 2.76 10.39 8.01
CA GLU A 90 3.50 9.13 8.22
C GLU A 90 2.98 8.32 9.40
N ASP A 91 2.36 8.94 10.39
CA ASP A 91 1.83 8.27 11.60
C ASP A 91 0.62 7.36 11.34
N VAL A 92 -0.08 7.56 10.21
CA VAL A 92 -1.18 6.68 9.77
C VAL A 92 -0.71 5.54 8.86
N LEU A 93 0.59 5.49 8.52
CA LEU A 93 1.19 4.52 7.63
C LEU A 93 2.26 3.68 8.36
N SER A 94 2.47 2.47 7.91
CA SER A 94 3.62 1.64 8.28
C SER A 94 4.66 1.54 7.15
N GLU A 95 4.22 1.67 5.90
CA GLU A 95 5.07 1.64 4.71
C GLU A 95 4.33 2.27 3.52
N TYR A 96 5.05 2.84 2.57
CA TYR A 96 4.50 3.18 1.26
C TYR A 96 5.53 3.08 0.13
N ALA A 97 5.01 2.90 -1.09
CA ALA A 97 5.71 3.17 -2.35
C ALA A 97 4.78 4.05 -3.19
N LEU A 98 5.27 5.22 -3.61
CA LEU A 98 4.45 6.25 -4.25
C LEU A 98 5.20 6.92 -5.38
N SER A 99 4.55 7.00 -6.53
CA SER A 99 4.94 7.82 -7.68
C SER A 99 3.78 8.75 -8.00
N MET A 100 3.99 10.06 -8.00
CA MET A 100 2.93 11.01 -8.34
C MET A 100 3.48 12.30 -8.91
N SER A 101 2.66 12.99 -9.70
CA SER A 101 2.92 14.34 -10.16
C SER A 101 2.42 15.35 -9.12
N LEU A 102 3.28 16.30 -8.73
CA LEU A 102 2.89 17.48 -7.96
C LEU A 102 2.49 18.66 -8.85
N MET A 103 2.58 18.48 -10.18
CA MET A 103 2.19 19.52 -11.14
C MET A 103 0.68 19.46 -11.36
N ASN A 104 0.01 20.61 -11.22
CA ASN A 104 -1.44 20.73 -11.41
C ASN A 104 -1.91 20.71 -12.88
N VAL A 105 -1.07 20.21 -13.77
CA VAL A 105 -1.36 20.02 -15.20
C VAL A 105 -1.33 18.55 -15.61
N ARG A 106 -1.08 17.64 -14.67
CA ARG A 106 -0.99 16.20 -14.91
C ARG A 106 -1.67 15.40 -13.80
N ALA A 107 -2.71 14.69 -14.16
CA ALA A 107 -3.41 13.74 -13.29
C ALA A 107 -2.64 12.41 -13.29
N TYR A 108 -1.67 12.27 -12.37
CA TYR A 108 -0.86 11.07 -12.26
C TYR A 108 -0.54 10.76 -10.80
N ALA A 109 -0.88 9.55 -10.38
CA ALA A 109 -0.45 8.95 -9.12
C ALA A 109 -0.58 7.42 -9.18
N VAL A 110 0.48 6.70 -8.86
CA VAL A 110 0.47 5.25 -8.63
C VAL A 110 1.14 4.98 -7.29
N GLY A 111 0.39 4.40 -6.35
CA GLY A 111 0.90 4.19 -4.99
C GLY A 111 0.28 2.98 -4.30
N ILE A 112 1.08 2.39 -3.43
CA ILE A 112 0.68 1.37 -2.46
C ILE A 112 1.00 1.92 -1.08
N PHE A 113 0.00 1.96 -0.23
CA PHE A 113 0.08 2.43 1.15
C PHE A 113 -0.25 1.28 2.08
N VAL A 114 0.63 0.99 3.02
CA VAL A 114 0.39 0.02 4.09
C VAL A 114 -0.04 0.79 5.33
N PRO A 115 -1.33 0.78 5.70
CA PRO A 115 -1.81 1.52 6.85
C PRO A 115 -1.18 1.01 8.15
N ALA A 116 -1.00 1.89 9.12
CA ALA A 116 -0.77 1.51 10.50
C ALA A 116 -1.98 0.74 11.06
N GLU A 117 -1.81 0.01 12.16
CA GLU A 117 -2.88 -0.79 12.75
C GLU A 117 -4.14 0.05 13.02
N GLY A 118 -5.27 -0.41 12.48
CA GLY A 118 -6.58 0.27 12.61
C GLY A 118 -6.76 1.53 11.75
N LYS A 119 -5.84 1.83 10.81
CA LYS A 119 -5.85 3.05 9.99
C LYS A 119 -6.28 2.85 8.54
N THR A 120 -6.70 1.65 8.15
CA THR A 120 -7.05 1.34 6.75
C THR A 120 -8.17 2.25 6.22
N GLU A 121 -9.22 2.47 6.99
CA GLU A 121 -10.35 3.32 6.57
C GLU A 121 -9.92 4.79 6.45
N ASP A 122 -9.08 5.28 7.38
CA ASP A 122 -8.56 6.65 7.36
C ASP A 122 -7.71 6.89 6.09
N VAL A 123 -6.81 5.96 5.78
CA VAL A 123 -5.94 6.03 4.59
C VAL A 123 -6.75 5.95 3.31
N GLN A 124 -7.69 5.03 3.21
CA GLN A 124 -8.57 4.91 2.04
C GLN A 124 -9.36 6.20 1.82
N ALA A 125 -10.00 6.73 2.85
CA ALA A 125 -10.81 7.95 2.75
C ALA A 125 -9.97 9.17 2.33
N ALA A 126 -8.74 9.31 2.82
CA ALA A 126 -7.82 10.37 2.41
C ALA A 126 -7.49 10.29 0.92
N VAL A 127 -7.10 9.10 0.44
CA VAL A 127 -6.77 8.86 -0.97
C VAL A 127 -7.99 9.08 -1.89
N GLU A 128 -9.18 8.62 -1.50
CA GLU A 128 -10.42 8.88 -2.23
C GLU A 128 -10.74 10.38 -2.31
N SER A 129 -10.51 11.12 -1.21
CA SER A 129 -10.69 12.57 -1.15
C SER A 129 -9.73 13.30 -2.08
N TYR A 130 -8.47 12.86 -2.17
CA TYR A 130 -7.50 13.36 -3.12
C TYR A 130 -7.98 13.16 -4.57
N VAL A 131 -8.39 11.96 -4.95
CA VAL A 131 -8.92 11.67 -6.30
C VAL A 131 -10.13 12.57 -6.61
N ALA A 132 -11.05 12.75 -5.65
CA ALA A 132 -12.19 13.65 -5.83
C ALA A 132 -11.76 15.13 -6.00
N ALA A 133 -10.69 15.56 -5.34
CA ALA A 133 -10.12 16.89 -5.52
C ALA A 133 -9.48 17.05 -6.92
N GLN A 134 -8.74 16.05 -7.40
CA GLN A 134 -8.17 16.05 -8.75
C GLN A 134 -9.25 16.13 -9.83
N ARG A 135 -10.34 15.36 -9.72
CA ARG A 135 -11.50 15.45 -10.62
C ARG A 135 -12.04 16.87 -10.69
N ARG A 136 -12.29 17.52 -9.55
CA ARG A 136 -12.77 18.92 -9.51
C ARG A 136 -11.77 19.91 -10.09
N ALA A 137 -10.47 19.68 -9.86
CA ALA A 137 -9.43 20.58 -10.36
C ALA A 137 -9.35 20.57 -11.89
N PHE A 138 -9.46 19.41 -12.53
CA PHE A 138 -9.32 19.27 -13.98
C PHE A 138 -10.62 19.49 -14.78
N GLU A 139 -11.79 19.37 -14.16
CA GLU A 139 -13.11 19.38 -14.82
C GLU A 139 -13.31 20.56 -15.78
N GLN A 140 -12.74 21.74 -15.48
CA GLN A 140 -13.04 22.98 -16.19
C GLN A 140 -11.98 23.41 -17.21
N TYR A 141 -10.79 22.78 -17.24
CA TYR A 141 -9.73 23.31 -18.09
C TYR A 141 -8.79 22.29 -18.74
N LEU A 142 -8.71 21.04 -18.27
CA LEU A 142 -7.88 19.98 -18.85
C LEU A 142 -8.70 18.69 -18.99
N GLN A 143 -9.45 18.59 -20.07
CA GLN A 143 -10.42 17.51 -20.27
C GLN A 143 -9.77 16.12 -20.31
N ASP A 144 -8.59 15.99 -20.90
CA ASP A 144 -7.80 14.76 -20.95
C ASP A 144 -7.38 14.32 -19.55
N GLN A 145 -6.94 15.24 -18.70
CA GLN A 145 -6.56 14.98 -17.31
C GLN A 145 -7.76 14.69 -16.42
N TYR A 146 -8.88 15.33 -16.71
CA TYR A 146 -10.15 15.02 -16.06
C TYR A 146 -10.60 13.58 -16.30
N GLU A 147 -10.48 13.09 -17.54
CA GLU A 147 -10.81 11.70 -17.89
C GLU A 147 -9.90 10.71 -17.13
N ILE A 148 -8.59 11.00 -17.02
CA ILE A 148 -7.67 10.20 -16.20
C ILE A 148 -8.10 10.18 -14.74
N ALA A 149 -8.38 11.35 -14.15
CA ALA A 149 -8.82 11.45 -12.77
C ALA A 149 -10.19 10.77 -12.54
N GLN A 150 -11.10 10.80 -13.51
CA GLN A 150 -12.39 10.09 -13.44
C GLN A 150 -12.21 8.57 -13.39
N ASN A 151 -11.24 8.04 -14.13
CA ASN A 151 -10.97 6.61 -14.22
C ASN A 151 -9.99 6.11 -13.13
N ALA A 152 -9.58 6.98 -12.20
CA ALA A 152 -8.72 6.60 -11.09
C ALA A 152 -9.36 5.51 -10.22
N ILE A 153 -8.54 4.57 -9.78
CA ILE A 153 -8.92 3.42 -8.97
C ILE A 153 -8.28 3.56 -7.59
N VAL A 154 -9.12 3.50 -6.55
CA VAL A 154 -8.71 3.37 -5.16
C VAL A 154 -9.33 2.09 -4.61
N GLU A 155 -8.52 1.23 -4.01
CA GLU A 155 -8.98 -0.08 -3.54
C GLU A 155 -8.14 -0.55 -2.35
N THR A 156 -8.79 -1.13 -1.34
CA THR A 156 -8.09 -1.88 -0.30
C THR A 156 -7.86 -3.32 -0.79
N LEU A 157 -6.60 -3.72 -0.87
CA LEU A 157 -6.19 -5.05 -1.28
C LEU A 157 -6.44 -6.09 -0.16
N PRO A 158 -6.48 -7.40 -0.48
CA PRO A 158 -6.72 -8.45 0.51
C PRO A 158 -5.71 -8.48 1.68
N GLY A 159 -4.50 -7.98 1.49
CA GLY A 159 -3.47 -7.83 2.53
C GLY A 159 -3.66 -6.62 3.44
N GLY A 160 -4.64 -5.75 3.16
CA GLY A 160 -4.93 -4.53 3.91
C GLY A 160 -4.24 -3.28 3.37
N GLU A 161 -3.41 -3.41 2.34
CA GLU A 161 -2.81 -2.27 1.66
C GLU A 161 -3.88 -1.46 0.90
N VAL A 162 -3.74 -0.14 0.88
CA VAL A 162 -4.55 0.75 0.03
C VAL A 162 -3.78 1.04 -1.25
N MET A 163 -4.38 0.72 -2.39
CA MET A 163 -3.84 0.99 -3.73
C MET A 163 -4.48 2.24 -4.32
N LEU A 164 -3.67 3.12 -4.89
CA LEU A 164 -4.10 4.23 -5.75
C LEU A 164 -3.51 4.04 -7.14
N VAL A 165 -4.35 4.12 -8.17
CA VAL A 165 -3.91 4.20 -9.57
C VAL A 165 -4.69 5.29 -10.27
N MET A 166 -4.01 6.36 -10.65
CA MET A 166 -4.51 7.45 -11.46
C MET A 166 -3.51 7.69 -12.59
N SER A 167 -3.74 7.05 -13.73
CA SER A 167 -2.90 7.08 -14.94
C SER A 167 -3.74 6.78 -16.16
N GLU A 168 -3.19 6.99 -17.35
CA GLU A 168 -3.88 6.68 -18.62
C GLU A 168 -4.30 5.20 -18.72
N ALA A 169 -3.47 4.30 -18.20
CA ALA A 169 -3.72 2.86 -18.20
C ALA A 169 -4.27 2.32 -16.87
N ALA A 170 -5.02 3.13 -16.09
CA ALA A 170 -5.39 2.83 -14.71
C ALA A 170 -5.93 1.41 -14.49
N SER A 171 -6.82 0.93 -15.35
CA SER A 171 -7.40 -0.41 -15.22
C SER A 171 -6.39 -1.53 -15.39
N GLN A 172 -5.44 -1.39 -16.33
CA GLN A 172 -4.39 -2.39 -16.60
C GLN A 172 -3.36 -2.39 -15.47
N THR A 173 -2.90 -1.21 -15.06
CA THR A 173 -1.96 -1.03 -13.95
C THR A 173 -2.54 -1.58 -12.64
N ALA A 174 -3.80 -1.26 -12.32
CA ALA A 174 -4.45 -1.78 -11.13
C ALA A 174 -4.60 -3.31 -11.15
N GLN A 175 -4.90 -3.90 -12.33
CA GLN A 175 -4.97 -5.36 -12.44
C GLN A 175 -3.61 -6.01 -12.24
N ALA A 176 -2.54 -5.46 -12.82
CA ALA A 176 -1.18 -5.95 -12.64
C ALA A 176 -0.74 -5.89 -11.17
N LEU A 177 -1.04 -4.77 -10.46
CA LEU A 177 -0.76 -4.63 -9.03
C LEU A 177 -1.52 -5.64 -8.18
N ARG A 178 -2.82 -5.88 -8.46
CA ARG A 178 -3.59 -6.93 -7.76
C ARG A 178 -2.96 -8.31 -7.94
N ASP A 179 -2.45 -8.60 -9.13
CA ASP A 179 -1.86 -9.91 -9.42
C ASP A 179 -0.48 -10.07 -8.76
N ALA A 180 0.31 -9.01 -8.69
CA ALA A 180 1.62 -9.00 -8.05
C ALA A 180 1.56 -9.05 -6.51
N LEU A 181 0.48 -8.52 -5.91
CA LEU A 181 0.36 -8.34 -4.45
C LEU A 181 -0.62 -9.31 -3.77
N LYS A 182 -0.97 -10.39 -4.45
CA LYS A 182 -1.82 -11.48 -3.92
C LYS A 182 -1.19 -12.23 -2.75
#